data_c30f0e240abbd5428c0608a9c2ed1622
#
_entry.id   c30f0e240abbd5428c0608a9c2ed1622
#
_cell.length_a   1.000
_cell.length_b   1.000
_cell.length_c   1.000
_cell.angle_alpha   90.00
_cell.angle_beta   90.00
_cell.angle_gamma   90.00
#
_symmetry.space_group_name_H-M   'P 1'
#
loop_
_entity.id
_entity.type
_entity.pdbx_description
1 polymer ?
#
loop_
_entity_poly.entity_id
_entity_poly.type
_entity_poly.pdbx_seq_one_letter_code
_entity_poly.pdbx_strand_id
1 'polypeptide(L)'
;MVSTAEGVELVRQAKLRKLKVTAAVAAHHLLLDDGCLRGFETNYKVMPPLRDQEHIEALREGLKDGTIDAVISDHRPEDVEHKQLEFPQAAFGIIGLETSFAVANTALRGRMSVRRIVDRFSTGPRAVLGLEVPHIGEGTMADITLFDPAIDWQLAAGDLVSRSHNTPFIGHRLVGRPMGIIAQGKVVLRIPSAAGTLA
;
A
#
# COMPACT_ATOMS: atom_id res chain seq x y z
N MET A 1 -12.45 5.12 2.56
CA MET A 1 -11.02 5.35 2.81
C MET A 1 -10.85 6.59 3.68
N VAL A 2 -10.01 6.52 4.70
CA VAL A 2 -9.68 7.64 5.60
C VAL A 2 -8.29 8.19 5.29
N SER A 3 -8.09 9.50 5.47
CA SER A 3 -6.82 10.19 5.22
C SER A 3 -6.48 11.26 6.26
N THR A 4 -7.33 11.46 7.28
CA THR A 4 -7.14 12.50 8.30
C THR A 4 -7.28 11.95 9.71
N ALA A 5 -6.69 12.62 10.69
CA ALA A 5 -6.77 12.29 12.11
C ALA A 5 -8.22 12.32 12.60
N GLU A 6 -8.99 13.34 12.19
CA GLU A 6 -10.41 13.46 12.55
C GLU A 6 -11.23 12.30 11.97
N GLY A 7 -10.93 11.89 10.73
CA GLY A 7 -11.58 10.73 10.11
C GLY A 7 -11.31 9.45 10.89
N VAL A 8 -10.07 9.24 11.34
CA VAL A 8 -9.71 8.09 12.20
C VAL A 8 -10.46 8.15 13.52
N GLU A 9 -10.51 9.32 14.16
CA GLU A 9 -11.21 9.49 15.43
C GLU A 9 -12.73 9.25 15.30
N LEU A 10 -13.35 9.75 14.24
CA LEU A 10 -14.79 9.48 13.97
C LEU A 10 -15.06 7.97 13.82
N VAL A 11 -14.20 7.24 13.11
CA VAL A 11 -14.32 5.78 12.98
C VAL A 11 -14.14 5.10 14.35
N ARG A 12 -13.15 5.54 15.14
CA ARG A 12 -12.89 5.01 16.47
C ARG A 12 -14.11 5.18 17.39
N GLN A 13 -14.68 6.38 17.44
CA GLN A 13 -15.87 6.67 18.21
C GLN A 13 -17.10 5.86 17.74
N ALA A 14 -17.26 5.68 16.44
CA ALA A 14 -18.32 4.85 15.88
C ALA A 14 -18.17 3.38 16.31
N LYS A 15 -16.96 2.83 16.25
CA LYS A 15 -16.68 1.46 16.72
C LYS A 15 -16.88 1.29 18.22
N LEU A 16 -16.50 2.28 19.05
CA LEU A 16 -16.76 2.28 20.49
C LEU A 16 -18.27 2.24 20.81
N ARG A 17 -19.07 2.90 19.99
CA ARG A 17 -20.55 2.84 20.06
C ARG A 17 -21.14 1.57 19.44
N LYS A 18 -20.29 0.60 19.07
CA LYS A 18 -20.69 -0.66 18.43
C LYS A 18 -21.45 -0.51 17.11
N LEU A 19 -21.24 0.59 16.42
CA LEU A 19 -21.79 0.78 15.07
C LEU A 19 -21.02 -0.11 14.07
N LYS A 20 -21.72 -0.65 13.10
CA LYS A 20 -21.12 -1.49 12.04
C LYS A 20 -20.44 -0.61 11.00
N VAL A 21 -19.25 -0.14 11.32
CA VAL A 21 -18.40 0.68 10.44
C VAL A 21 -17.06 0.01 10.22
N THR A 22 -16.52 0.17 9.02
CA THR A 22 -15.18 -0.28 8.66
C THR A 22 -14.45 0.85 7.94
N ALA A 23 -13.12 0.84 8.02
CA ALA A 23 -12.28 1.84 7.38
C ALA A 23 -11.08 1.20 6.70
N ALA A 24 -10.64 1.82 5.61
CA ALA A 24 -9.40 1.46 4.93
C ALA A 24 -8.55 2.71 4.71
N VAL A 25 -7.24 2.52 4.56
CA VAL A 25 -6.27 3.56 4.23
C VAL A 25 -5.46 3.12 3.00
N ALA A 26 -5.13 4.05 2.11
CA ALA A 26 -4.22 3.75 1.02
C ALA A 26 -2.77 3.70 1.51
N ALA A 27 -1.99 2.73 1.00
CA ALA A 27 -0.61 2.53 1.43
C ALA A 27 0.25 3.80 1.33
N HIS A 28 0.08 4.58 0.27
CA HIS A 28 0.84 5.80 0.06
C HIS A 28 0.57 6.90 1.12
N HIS A 29 -0.64 6.97 1.70
CA HIS A 29 -0.95 7.89 2.80
C HIS A 29 -0.25 7.55 4.12
N LEU A 30 0.37 6.38 4.21
CA LEU A 30 1.17 6.00 5.38
C LEU A 30 2.62 6.51 5.31
N LEU A 31 3.07 6.94 4.13
CA LEU A 31 4.48 7.27 3.88
C LEU A 31 4.69 8.67 3.31
N LEU A 32 3.85 9.10 2.37
CA LEU A 32 3.98 10.39 1.69
C LEU A 32 3.20 11.49 2.43
N ASP A 33 3.84 12.62 2.65
CA ASP A 33 3.22 13.81 3.21
C ASP A 33 2.96 14.90 2.15
N ASP A 34 2.29 15.97 2.56
CA ASP A 34 1.95 17.10 1.71
C ASP A 34 3.17 17.92 1.27
N GLY A 35 4.30 17.79 1.98
CA GLY A 35 5.58 18.38 1.57
C GLY A 35 6.04 17.93 0.19
N CYS A 36 5.62 16.70 -0.23
CA CYS A 36 5.88 16.17 -1.56
C CYS A 36 5.23 17.00 -2.69
N LEU A 37 4.21 17.80 -2.38
CA LEU A 37 3.47 18.61 -3.36
C LEU A 37 4.15 19.94 -3.69
N ARG A 38 5.23 20.34 -3.01
CA ARG A 38 5.90 21.64 -3.20
C ARG A 38 6.41 21.87 -4.61
N GLY A 39 6.77 20.78 -5.33
CA GLY A 39 7.23 20.85 -6.72
C GLY A 39 6.12 20.70 -7.76
N PHE A 40 4.86 20.58 -7.34
CA PHE A 40 3.71 20.33 -8.22
C PHE A 40 3.90 19.10 -9.14
N GLU A 41 4.69 18.11 -8.69
CA GLU A 41 4.86 16.84 -9.38
C GLU A 41 3.54 16.06 -9.39
N THR A 42 3.00 15.82 -10.58
CA THR A 42 1.65 15.27 -10.77
C THR A 42 1.51 13.83 -10.28
N ASN A 43 2.61 13.08 -10.15
CA ASN A 43 2.58 11.74 -9.58
C ASN A 43 2.28 11.72 -8.07
N TYR A 44 2.33 12.86 -7.38
CA TYR A 44 1.84 12.98 -5.99
C TYR A 44 0.37 13.42 -5.90
N LYS A 45 -0.28 13.70 -7.05
CA LYS A 45 -1.68 14.13 -7.06
C LYS A 45 -2.61 12.94 -6.85
N VAL A 46 -3.11 12.78 -5.64
CA VAL A 46 -4.02 11.70 -5.21
C VAL A 46 -5.30 12.24 -4.59
N MET A 47 -6.33 11.42 -4.52
CA MET A 47 -7.61 11.76 -3.89
C MET A 47 -8.06 10.60 -2.98
N PRO A 48 -8.17 10.82 -1.67
CA PRO A 48 -7.93 12.06 -0.91
C PRO A 48 -6.49 12.60 -1.07
N PRO A 49 -6.27 13.92 -0.87
CA PRO A 49 -4.93 14.49 -1.00
C PRO A 49 -4.00 14.02 0.13
N LEU A 50 -2.70 14.08 -0.12
CA LEU A 50 -1.68 13.86 0.90
C LEU A 50 -1.86 14.86 2.05
N ARG A 51 -1.47 14.46 3.25
CA ARG A 51 -1.63 15.23 4.48
C ARG A 51 -0.29 15.38 5.17
N ASP A 52 -0.25 16.22 6.20
CA ASP A 52 0.92 16.39 7.04
C ASP A 52 1.19 15.20 7.96
N GLN A 53 2.26 15.28 8.74
CA GLN A 53 2.74 14.21 9.60
C GLN A 53 1.76 13.87 10.75
N GLU A 54 0.96 14.83 11.24
CA GLU A 54 -0.03 14.58 12.29
C GLU A 54 -1.08 13.57 11.80
N HIS A 55 -1.58 13.79 10.60
CA HIS A 55 -2.54 12.89 9.98
C HIS A 55 -1.94 11.52 9.67
N ILE A 56 -0.70 11.47 9.18
CA ILE A 56 0.00 10.21 8.91
C ILE A 56 0.17 9.38 10.19
N GLU A 57 0.57 10.01 11.29
CA GLU A 57 0.70 9.30 12.57
C GLU A 57 -0.64 8.77 13.07
N ALA A 58 -1.72 9.54 12.94
CA ALA A 58 -3.06 9.07 13.30
C ALA A 58 -3.49 7.86 12.45
N LEU A 59 -3.17 7.84 11.16
CA LEU A 59 -3.45 6.69 10.27
C LEU A 59 -2.66 5.44 10.71
N ARG A 60 -1.38 5.59 11.03
CA ARG A 60 -0.51 4.50 11.50
C ARG A 60 -0.99 3.92 12.84
N GLU A 61 -1.33 4.77 13.80
CA GLU A 61 -1.92 4.32 15.08
C GLU A 61 -3.30 3.69 14.88
N GLY A 62 -4.13 4.22 13.99
CA GLY A 62 -5.43 3.64 13.63
C GLY A 62 -5.34 2.23 13.03
N LEU A 63 -4.27 1.94 12.25
CA LEU A 63 -3.98 0.57 11.80
C LEU A 63 -3.53 -0.32 12.96
N LYS A 64 -2.70 0.21 13.86
CA LYS A 64 -2.14 -0.52 14.99
C LYS A 64 -3.21 -0.87 16.02
N ASP A 65 -4.11 0.02 16.35
CA ASP A 65 -5.16 -0.21 17.36
C ASP A 65 -6.40 -0.96 16.81
N GLY A 66 -6.52 -1.09 15.48
CA GLY A 66 -7.63 -1.76 14.81
C GLY A 66 -8.80 -0.85 14.47
N THR A 67 -8.64 0.45 14.62
CA THR A 67 -9.61 1.44 14.13
C THR A 67 -9.74 1.37 12.60
N ILE A 68 -8.60 1.19 11.91
CA ILE A 68 -8.55 0.97 10.46
C ILE A 68 -8.39 -0.54 10.21
N ASP A 69 -9.27 -1.10 9.39
CA ASP A 69 -9.41 -2.53 9.17
C ASP A 69 -8.48 -3.04 8.06
N ALA A 70 -8.21 -2.22 7.04
CA ALA A 70 -7.52 -2.64 5.83
C ALA A 70 -6.57 -1.58 5.28
N VAL A 71 -5.51 -2.04 4.63
CA VAL A 71 -4.68 -1.24 3.72
C VAL A 71 -5.06 -1.59 2.29
N ILE A 72 -5.23 -0.58 1.45
CA ILE A 72 -5.53 -0.73 0.03
C ILE A 72 -4.41 -0.16 -0.82
N SER A 73 -4.27 -0.67 -2.03
CA SER A 73 -3.31 -0.16 -3.01
C SER A 73 -3.72 1.19 -3.60
N ASP A 74 -5.02 1.45 -3.66
CA ASP A 74 -5.63 2.57 -4.41
C ASP A 74 -5.03 2.72 -5.81
N HIS A 75 -4.86 1.59 -6.49
CA HIS A 75 -4.22 1.49 -7.80
C HIS A 75 -5.05 2.18 -8.87
N ARG A 76 -4.54 3.31 -9.37
CA ARG A 76 -5.17 4.12 -10.41
C ARG A 76 -4.17 4.38 -11.53
N PRO A 77 -4.08 3.46 -12.48
CA PRO A 77 -3.22 3.65 -13.65
C PRO A 77 -3.76 4.76 -14.54
N GLU A 78 -2.89 5.67 -14.91
CA GLU A 78 -3.16 6.76 -15.85
C GLU A 78 -2.10 6.72 -16.96
N ASP A 79 -2.46 7.17 -18.14
CA ASP A 79 -1.52 7.35 -19.22
C ASP A 79 -0.68 8.63 -19.06
N VAL A 80 0.33 8.73 -19.91
CA VAL A 80 1.30 9.84 -19.85
C VAL A 80 0.62 11.18 -20.14
N GLU A 81 -0.31 11.21 -21.10
CA GLU A 81 -1.02 12.41 -21.51
C GLU A 81 -1.85 12.99 -20.37
N HIS A 82 -2.46 12.16 -19.55
CA HIS A 82 -3.24 12.62 -18.39
C HIS A 82 -2.38 13.02 -17.19
N LYS A 83 -1.13 12.60 -17.12
CA LYS A 83 -0.21 12.96 -16.05
C LYS A 83 0.75 14.09 -16.41
N GLN A 84 1.15 14.23 -17.68
CA GLN A 84 2.04 15.30 -18.14
C GLN A 84 1.28 16.59 -18.50
N LEU A 85 0.47 17.03 -17.56
CA LEU A 85 -0.29 18.27 -17.61
C LEU A 85 0.12 19.18 -16.46
N GLU A 86 -0.31 20.42 -16.46
CA GLU A 86 -0.22 21.29 -15.28
C GLU A 86 -0.95 20.64 -14.11
N PHE A 87 -0.43 20.80 -12.90
CA PHE A 87 -0.94 20.14 -11.71
C PHE A 87 -2.47 20.24 -11.52
N PRO A 88 -3.14 21.41 -11.74
CA PRO A 88 -4.61 21.48 -11.61
C PRO A 88 -5.36 20.58 -12.60
N GLN A 89 -4.82 20.37 -13.79
CA GLN A 89 -5.46 19.64 -14.90
C GLN A 89 -5.09 18.15 -14.91
N ALA A 90 -3.96 17.77 -14.30
CA ALA A 90 -3.51 16.39 -14.27
C ALA A 90 -4.50 15.48 -13.55
N ALA A 91 -4.64 14.25 -14.01
CA ALA A 91 -5.48 13.23 -13.40
C ALA A 91 -5.02 12.86 -11.99
N PHE A 92 -5.98 12.55 -11.11
CA PHE A 92 -5.71 12.00 -9.80
C PHE A 92 -5.36 10.52 -9.89
N GLY A 93 -4.41 10.09 -9.06
CA GLY A 93 -4.11 8.69 -8.85
C GLY A 93 -2.67 8.32 -9.16
N ILE A 94 -2.29 7.20 -8.54
CA ILE A 94 -0.99 6.54 -8.72
C ILE A 94 -1.19 5.04 -8.83
N ILE A 95 -0.25 4.35 -9.48
CA ILE A 95 -0.23 2.89 -9.42
C ILE A 95 0.28 2.44 -8.06
N GLY A 96 -0.29 1.38 -7.51
CA GLY A 96 0.02 0.92 -6.15
C GLY A 96 0.06 -0.59 -5.97
N LEU A 97 -0.42 -1.41 -6.95
CA LEU A 97 -0.49 -2.87 -6.76
C LEU A 97 0.87 -3.50 -6.44
N GLU A 98 1.92 -3.05 -7.10
CA GLU A 98 3.26 -3.64 -7.00
C GLU A 98 4.07 -3.10 -5.81
N THR A 99 3.66 -1.94 -5.27
CA THR A 99 4.41 -1.23 -4.23
C THR A 99 3.70 -1.17 -2.88
N SER A 100 2.38 -1.42 -2.83
CA SER A 100 1.57 -1.19 -1.63
C SER A 100 2.08 -1.90 -0.39
N PHE A 101 2.50 -3.18 -0.50
CA PHE A 101 3.07 -3.90 0.63
C PHE A 101 4.40 -3.28 1.09
N ALA A 102 5.32 -3.02 0.16
CA ALA A 102 6.62 -2.44 0.48
C ALA A 102 6.49 -1.03 1.10
N VAL A 103 5.59 -0.20 0.56
CA VAL A 103 5.29 1.14 1.10
C VAL A 103 4.74 1.06 2.52
N ALA A 104 3.72 0.22 2.75
CA ALA A 104 3.15 0.05 4.08
C ALA A 104 4.15 -0.57 5.06
N ASN A 105 4.93 -1.58 4.64
CA ASN A 105 5.95 -2.20 5.49
C ASN A 105 7.06 -1.20 5.85
N THR A 106 7.48 -0.35 4.91
CA THR A 106 8.43 0.74 5.18
C THR A 106 7.88 1.71 6.23
N ALA A 107 6.62 2.14 6.06
CA ALA A 107 5.97 3.11 6.95
C ALA A 107 5.69 2.56 8.36
N LEU A 108 5.44 1.26 8.47
CA LEU A 108 5.01 0.60 9.72
C LEU A 108 6.12 -0.20 10.41
N ARG A 109 7.32 -0.25 9.81
CA ARG A 109 8.48 -0.96 10.36
C ARG A 109 8.81 -0.46 11.77
N GLY A 110 9.00 -1.40 12.71
CA GLY A 110 9.22 -1.08 14.12
C GLY A 110 7.96 -0.66 14.90
N ARG A 111 6.83 -0.44 14.24
CA ARG A 111 5.54 -0.07 14.85
C ARG A 111 4.55 -1.24 14.91
N MET A 112 4.58 -2.10 13.91
CA MET A 112 3.73 -3.29 13.79
C MET A 112 4.57 -4.50 13.37
N SER A 113 4.18 -5.69 13.85
CA SER A 113 4.78 -6.93 13.33
C SER A 113 4.36 -7.17 11.88
N VAL A 114 5.22 -7.85 11.11
CA VAL A 114 4.93 -8.22 9.72
C VAL A 114 3.60 -8.97 9.61
N ARG A 115 3.32 -9.90 10.53
CA ARG A 115 2.04 -10.62 10.58
C ARG A 115 0.86 -9.66 10.61
N ARG A 116 0.88 -8.65 11.48
CA ARG A 116 -0.21 -7.67 11.60
C ARG A 116 -0.34 -6.78 10.37
N ILE A 117 0.79 -6.47 9.70
CA ILE A 117 0.76 -5.75 8.42
C ILE A 117 0.07 -6.62 7.36
N VAL A 118 0.45 -7.89 7.25
CA VAL A 118 -0.17 -8.85 6.30
C VAL A 118 -1.67 -9.01 6.60
N ASP A 119 -2.07 -9.07 7.87
CA ASP A 119 -3.49 -9.14 8.25
C ASP A 119 -4.28 -7.94 7.69
N ARG A 120 -3.69 -6.75 7.60
CA ARG A 120 -4.34 -5.56 7.03
C ARG A 120 -4.47 -5.60 5.50
N PHE A 121 -3.71 -6.46 4.83
CA PHE A 121 -3.82 -6.70 3.38
C PHE A 121 -4.66 -7.92 3.02
N SER A 122 -4.84 -8.87 3.92
CA SER A 122 -5.47 -10.16 3.66
C SER A 122 -6.71 -10.40 4.52
N THR A 123 -6.54 -10.73 5.79
CA THR A 123 -7.65 -11.12 6.66
C THR A 123 -8.59 -9.97 6.95
N GLY A 124 -8.07 -8.76 7.16
CA GLY A 124 -8.87 -7.55 7.41
C GLY A 124 -9.83 -7.22 6.27
N PRO A 125 -9.34 -7.02 5.03
CA PRO A 125 -10.23 -6.79 3.87
C PRO A 125 -11.25 -7.90 3.65
N ARG A 126 -10.86 -9.17 3.83
CA ARG A 126 -11.79 -10.30 3.68
C ARG A 126 -12.90 -10.26 4.73
N ALA A 127 -12.57 -9.95 5.97
CA ALA A 127 -13.56 -9.78 7.03
C ALA A 127 -14.55 -8.63 6.72
N VAL A 128 -14.05 -7.51 6.18
CA VAL A 128 -14.88 -6.37 5.74
C VAL A 128 -15.85 -6.77 4.64
N LEU A 129 -15.39 -7.59 3.70
CA LEU A 129 -16.17 -8.03 2.54
C LEU A 129 -17.01 -9.30 2.81
N GLY A 130 -16.93 -9.89 4.00
CA GLY A 130 -17.60 -11.15 4.33
C GLY A 130 -17.05 -12.35 3.54
N LEU A 131 -15.79 -12.29 3.11
CA LEU A 131 -15.14 -13.37 2.37
C LEU A 131 -14.45 -14.34 3.33
N GLU A 132 -14.41 -15.62 2.92
CA GLU A 132 -13.67 -16.63 3.65
C GLU A 132 -12.18 -16.27 3.74
N VAL A 133 -11.58 -16.51 4.91
CA VAL A 133 -10.14 -16.35 5.13
C VAL A 133 -9.43 -17.61 4.67
N PRO A 134 -8.58 -17.56 3.63
CA PRO A 134 -7.85 -18.71 3.16
C PRO A 134 -6.83 -19.17 4.22
N HIS A 135 -6.61 -20.47 4.29
CA HIS A 135 -5.59 -21.06 5.14
C HIS A 135 -4.69 -21.98 4.31
N ILE A 136 -3.47 -22.13 4.76
CA ILE A 136 -2.52 -23.06 4.17
C ILE A 136 -2.79 -24.43 4.81
N GLY A 137 -3.26 -25.38 4.02
CA GLY A 137 -3.59 -26.73 4.49
C GLY A 137 -3.50 -27.74 3.36
N GLU A 138 -3.30 -29.01 3.72
CA GLU A 138 -3.30 -30.12 2.75
C GLU A 138 -4.67 -30.23 2.05
N GLY A 139 -4.65 -30.40 0.74
CA GLY A 139 -5.86 -30.49 -0.09
C GLY A 139 -6.53 -29.18 -0.42
N THR A 140 -6.04 -28.03 0.10
CA THR A 140 -6.56 -26.71 -0.27
C THR A 140 -5.87 -26.17 -1.52
N MET A 141 -6.64 -25.44 -2.34
CA MET A 141 -6.04 -24.76 -3.49
C MET A 141 -5.07 -23.65 -3.03
N ALA A 142 -3.85 -23.69 -3.55
CA ALA A 142 -2.84 -22.70 -3.21
C ALA A 142 -3.18 -21.35 -3.82
N ASP A 143 -3.30 -20.33 -2.96
CA ASP A 143 -3.36 -18.90 -3.29
C ASP A 143 -2.42 -18.18 -2.32
N ILE A 144 -1.14 -18.17 -2.68
CA ILE A 144 -0.03 -17.81 -1.78
C ILE A 144 0.83 -16.74 -2.42
N THR A 145 1.12 -15.70 -1.67
CA THR A 145 2.15 -14.71 -2.01
C THR A 145 3.41 -14.98 -1.22
N LEU A 146 4.53 -15.09 -1.92
CA LEU A 146 5.87 -15.19 -1.33
C LEU A 146 6.50 -13.81 -1.30
N PHE A 147 7.03 -13.41 -0.15
CA PHE A 147 7.73 -12.14 -0.01
C PHE A 147 8.81 -12.22 1.07
N ASP A 148 9.82 -11.36 0.97
CA ASP A 148 10.79 -11.13 2.02
C ASP A 148 10.54 -9.75 2.65
N PRO A 149 10.15 -9.69 3.93
CA PRO A 149 9.83 -8.43 4.61
C PRO A 149 11.05 -7.58 4.99
N ALA A 150 12.25 -8.13 4.87
CA ALA A 150 13.50 -7.50 5.33
C ALA A 150 14.33 -6.88 4.19
N ILE A 151 14.13 -7.31 2.96
CA ILE A 151 14.89 -6.78 1.81
C ILE A 151 14.70 -5.27 1.69
N ASP A 152 15.80 -4.55 1.75
CA ASP A 152 15.89 -3.13 1.42
C ASP A 152 16.26 -3.02 -0.07
N TRP A 153 15.45 -2.30 -0.84
CA TRP A 153 15.64 -2.18 -2.28
C TRP A 153 15.18 -0.82 -2.78
N GLN A 154 15.72 -0.41 -3.91
CA GLN A 154 15.29 0.81 -4.60
C GLN A 154 14.39 0.44 -5.77
N LEU A 155 13.21 1.03 -5.84
CA LEU A 155 12.29 0.79 -6.94
C LEU A 155 12.84 1.40 -8.22
N ALA A 156 13.06 0.58 -9.23
CA ALA A 156 13.41 1.02 -10.56
C ALA A 156 12.19 0.93 -11.51
N ALA A 157 12.17 1.74 -12.56
CA ALA A 157 11.10 1.69 -13.56
C ALA A 157 10.94 0.28 -14.18
N GLY A 158 12.03 -0.45 -14.36
CA GLY A 158 12.01 -1.83 -14.87
C GLY A 158 11.46 -2.87 -13.89
N ASP A 159 11.24 -2.52 -12.63
CA ASP A 159 10.57 -3.39 -11.66
C ASP A 159 9.04 -3.38 -11.83
N LEU A 160 8.49 -2.41 -12.54
CA LEU A 160 7.05 -2.28 -12.77
C LEU A 160 6.57 -3.21 -13.89
N VAL A 161 5.50 -3.94 -13.64
CA VAL A 161 4.78 -4.78 -14.62
C VAL A 161 3.57 -4.04 -15.19
N SER A 162 3.06 -3.08 -14.45
CA SER A 162 1.99 -2.19 -14.89
C SER A 162 2.38 -1.49 -16.20
N ARG A 163 1.42 -1.35 -17.11
CA ARG A 163 1.63 -0.56 -18.33
C ARG A 163 1.79 0.93 -18.04
N SER A 164 1.13 1.42 -17.00
CA SER A 164 1.28 2.78 -16.51
C SER A 164 2.45 2.87 -15.55
N HIS A 165 3.12 4.01 -15.57
CA HIS A 165 4.28 4.29 -14.71
C HIS A 165 4.05 5.52 -13.82
N ASN A 166 2.78 5.92 -13.63
CA ASN A 166 2.39 7.06 -12.82
C ASN A 166 2.54 6.75 -11.31
N THR A 167 3.76 6.75 -10.85
CA THR A 167 4.10 6.55 -9.43
C THR A 167 5.24 7.48 -9.01
N PRO A 168 5.16 8.07 -7.80
CA PRO A 168 6.26 8.86 -7.26
C PRO A 168 7.38 8.00 -6.66
N PHE A 169 7.16 6.69 -6.53
CA PHE A 169 8.08 5.81 -5.79
C PHE A 169 9.31 5.36 -6.58
N ILE A 170 9.41 5.63 -7.89
CA ILE A 170 10.64 5.34 -8.65
C ILE A 170 11.82 6.07 -8.00
N GLY A 171 12.88 5.35 -7.69
CA GLY A 171 14.05 5.86 -6.97
C GLY A 171 13.91 5.85 -5.45
N HIS A 172 12.72 5.60 -4.88
CA HIS A 172 12.56 5.47 -3.43
C HIS A 172 13.13 4.14 -2.92
N ARG A 173 13.76 4.20 -1.74
CA ARG A 173 14.13 3.01 -0.99
C ARG A 173 12.93 2.49 -0.23
N LEU A 174 12.59 1.24 -0.45
CA LEU A 174 11.47 0.54 0.18
C LEU A 174 11.97 -0.72 0.87
N VAL A 175 11.26 -1.15 1.91
CA VAL A 175 11.58 -2.36 2.66
C VAL A 175 10.48 -3.39 2.50
N GLY A 176 10.89 -4.60 2.15
CA GLY A 176 9.99 -5.71 1.85
C GLY A 176 9.71 -5.83 0.36
N ARG A 177 9.98 -7.03 -0.18
CA ARG A 177 9.87 -7.27 -1.62
C ARG A 177 9.03 -8.51 -1.89
N PRO A 178 8.02 -8.44 -2.79
CA PRO A 178 7.35 -9.63 -3.28
C PRO A 178 8.32 -10.45 -4.13
N MET A 179 8.36 -11.77 -3.88
CA MET A 179 9.26 -12.71 -4.53
C MET A 179 8.53 -13.64 -5.50
N GLY A 180 7.21 -13.74 -5.38
CA GLY A 180 6.42 -14.56 -6.27
C GLY A 180 5.02 -14.85 -5.76
N ILE A 181 4.27 -15.54 -6.59
CA ILE A 181 2.92 -16.00 -6.29
C ILE A 181 2.74 -17.46 -6.71
N ILE A 182 1.89 -18.16 -5.99
CA ILE A 182 1.34 -19.46 -6.36
C ILE A 182 -0.17 -19.27 -6.39
N ALA A 183 -0.77 -19.29 -7.56
CA ALA A 183 -2.21 -19.08 -7.71
C ALA A 183 -2.73 -19.84 -8.94
N GLN A 184 -3.95 -20.40 -8.85
CA GLN A 184 -4.62 -21.09 -9.97
C GLN A 184 -3.75 -22.18 -10.62
N GLY A 185 -2.98 -22.91 -9.81
CA GLY A 185 -2.07 -23.97 -10.29
C GLY A 185 -0.80 -23.47 -10.99
N LYS A 186 -0.55 -22.17 -11.00
CA LYS A 186 0.67 -21.56 -11.58
C LYS A 186 1.59 -21.05 -10.49
N VAL A 187 2.89 -21.18 -10.72
CA VAL A 187 3.95 -20.62 -9.88
C VAL A 187 4.68 -19.56 -10.70
N VAL A 188 4.70 -18.34 -10.21
CA VAL A 188 5.46 -17.23 -10.83
C VAL A 188 6.42 -16.72 -9.77
N LEU A 189 7.71 -16.88 -10.00
CA LEU A 189 8.77 -16.39 -9.11
C LEU A 189 9.49 -15.22 -9.77
N ARG A 190 9.74 -14.19 -8.99
CA ARG A 190 10.53 -13.04 -9.36
C ARG A 190 11.82 -13.10 -8.52
N ILE A 191 12.80 -13.85 -9.02
CA ILE A 191 14.12 -13.89 -8.39
C ILE A 191 14.78 -12.55 -8.70
N PRO A 192 15.18 -11.76 -7.67
CA PRO A 192 15.96 -10.55 -7.92
C PRO A 192 17.20 -10.94 -8.73
N SER A 193 17.43 -10.30 -9.85
CA SER A 193 18.73 -10.41 -10.50
C SER A 193 19.78 -9.99 -9.49
N ALA A 194 20.83 -10.76 -9.32
CA ALA A 194 22.00 -10.44 -8.52
C ALA A 194 22.78 -9.28 -9.19
N ALA A 195 22.16 -8.13 -9.37
CA ALA A 195 22.77 -6.91 -9.87
C ALA A 195 23.11 -6.03 -8.67
N GLY A 196 24.31 -6.19 -8.16
CA GLY A 196 24.80 -5.39 -7.02
C GLY A 196 26.12 -5.89 -6.44
N THR A 197 26.92 -6.66 -7.20
CA THR A 197 28.33 -6.75 -6.87
C THR A 197 29.02 -5.58 -7.57
N LEU A 198 29.28 -4.54 -6.79
CA LEU A 198 30.18 -3.45 -7.18
C LEU A 198 31.56 -4.06 -7.45
N ALA A 199 32.06 -3.88 -8.66
CA ALA A 199 33.48 -3.91 -8.95
C ALA A 199 34.11 -2.57 -8.55
#